data_0ae8a450f86f42d0a873d7d82703d6c5
#
_entry.id   0ae8a450f86f42d0a873d7d82703d6c5
#
_cell.length_a   1.000
_cell.length_b   1.000
_cell.length_c   1.000
_cell.angle_alpha   90.00
_cell.angle_beta   90.00
_cell.angle_gamma   90.00
#
_symmetry.space_group_name_H-M   'P 1'
#
loop_
_entity.id
_entity.type
_entity.pdbx_description
1 polymer ?
#
loop_
_entity_poly.entity_id
_entity_poly.type
_entity_poly.pdbx_seq_one_letter_code
_entity_poly.pdbx_strand_id
1 'polypeptide(L)'
;MFVAWVLLQAQAAPPPVPPLHGGNMPMICPIGGEAYQGWQMGSYSTYGERPDGRPYSYMHFPFPVPECPGNHLVVFDDFSDADKAALARLIATPVYARLVADGETPHYRAFWLATRLGRPDAEALGWLQAALWAETPGRNDGPDRPDSRARRARYAATFVDRVRHLPADISARDRLWLTARAANLLRQSGDFAGADMLRQDALLLVGQPGVGAGWDRYLGQLAAVIARRDASAEPLDMIPAREAARYCAEPKKTGLNEQDIRLCKAPEIVKEANSL
;
A
#
# COMPACT_ATOMS: atom_id res chain seq x y z
N MET A 1 -53.25 -3.67 -45.89
CA MET A 1 -52.36 -4.57 -45.15
C MET A 1 -51.25 -3.71 -44.56
N PHE A 2 -51.36 -3.39 -43.28
CA PHE A 2 -50.28 -2.68 -42.54
C PHE A 2 -49.38 -3.71 -41.88
N VAL A 3 -48.10 -3.74 -42.25
CA VAL A 3 -47.08 -4.59 -41.59
C VAL A 3 -46.48 -3.76 -40.45
N ALA A 4 -46.85 -4.12 -39.22
CA ALA A 4 -46.24 -3.52 -38.02
C ALA A 4 -44.84 -4.11 -37.80
N TRP A 5 -43.79 -3.28 -37.87
CA TRP A 5 -42.44 -3.64 -37.45
C TRP A 5 -42.37 -3.57 -35.94
N VAL A 6 -42.26 -4.73 -35.29
CA VAL A 6 -41.95 -4.82 -33.87
C VAL A 6 -40.43 -4.66 -33.72
N LEU A 7 -39.98 -3.50 -33.22
CA LEU A 7 -38.60 -3.28 -32.80
C LEU A 7 -38.36 -4.06 -31.49
N LEU A 8 -37.69 -5.21 -31.58
CA LEU A 8 -37.13 -5.86 -30.40
C LEU A 8 -36.04 -4.96 -29.84
N GLN A 9 -36.30 -4.27 -28.73
CA GLN A 9 -35.27 -3.62 -27.95
C GLN A 9 -34.47 -4.72 -27.23
N ALA A 10 -33.21 -4.92 -27.63
CA ALA A 10 -32.27 -5.75 -26.91
C ALA A 10 -32.03 -5.08 -25.55
N GLN A 11 -32.57 -5.66 -24.48
CA GLN A 11 -32.24 -5.24 -23.11
C GLN A 11 -30.77 -5.56 -22.88
N ALA A 12 -29.98 -4.53 -22.56
CA ALA A 12 -28.62 -4.72 -22.13
C ALA A 12 -28.60 -5.64 -20.90
N ALA A 13 -27.72 -6.65 -20.90
CA ALA A 13 -27.55 -7.51 -19.75
C ALA A 13 -27.16 -6.66 -18.52
N PRO A 14 -27.68 -6.97 -17.33
CA PRO A 14 -27.28 -6.26 -16.11
C PRO A 14 -25.76 -6.41 -15.93
N PRO A 15 -25.09 -5.37 -15.36
CA PRO A 15 -23.67 -5.43 -15.12
C PRO A 15 -23.34 -6.62 -14.21
N PRO A 16 -22.20 -7.29 -14.42
CA PRO A 16 -21.79 -8.43 -13.60
C PRO A 16 -21.63 -8.02 -12.14
N VAL A 17 -22.16 -8.84 -11.22
CA VAL A 17 -22.05 -8.60 -9.77
C VAL A 17 -20.61 -8.90 -9.34
N PRO A 18 -19.94 -7.99 -8.60
CA PRO A 18 -18.59 -8.23 -8.09
C PRO A 18 -18.53 -9.49 -7.21
N PRO A 19 -17.44 -10.29 -7.27
CA PRO A 19 -17.23 -11.41 -6.37
C PRO A 19 -17.25 -10.96 -4.91
N LEU A 20 -17.75 -11.80 -4.00
CA LEU A 20 -17.95 -11.45 -2.58
C LEU A 20 -16.68 -10.89 -1.91
N HIS A 21 -15.50 -11.48 -2.19
CA HIS A 21 -14.22 -11.08 -1.59
C HIS A 21 -13.23 -10.46 -2.59
N GLY A 22 -13.61 -10.38 -3.85
CA GLY A 22 -12.77 -9.92 -4.95
C GLY A 22 -12.49 -11.03 -5.96
N GLY A 23 -12.24 -10.63 -7.20
CA GLY A 23 -11.99 -11.55 -8.31
C GLY A 23 -11.89 -10.84 -9.65
N ASN A 24 -11.65 -11.63 -10.69
CA ASN A 24 -11.57 -11.11 -12.04
C ASN A 24 -12.96 -10.81 -12.59
N MET A 25 -13.09 -9.63 -13.19
CA MET A 25 -14.31 -9.17 -13.86
C MET A 25 -14.01 -8.66 -15.27
N PRO A 26 -14.98 -8.75 -16.19
CA PRO A 26 -14.85 -8.14 -17.51
C PRO A 26 -14.65 -6.63 -17.38
N MET A 27 -13.60 -6.11 -17.97
CA MET A 27 -13.26 -4.70 -18.01
C MET A 27 -12.93 -4.28 -19.44
N ILE A 28 -13.08 -2.99 -19.71
CA ILE A 28 -12.67 -2.35 -20.97
C ILE A 28 -11.51 -1.40 -20.65
N CYS A 29 -10.43 -1.53 -21.39
CA CYS A 29 -9.27 -0.66 -21.29
C CYS A 29 -9.68 0.80 -21.60
N PRO A 30 -9.43 1.76 -20.69
CA PRO A 30 -9.80 3.16 -20.90
C PRO A 30 -9.12 3.79 -22.14
N ILE A 31 -7.99 3.23 -22.55
CA ILE A 31 -7.22 3.64 -23.73
C ILE A 31 -7.03 2.43 -24.64
N GLY A 32 -7.58 2.54 -25.85
CA GLY A 32 -7.56 1.46 -26.84
C GLY A 32 -8.82 0.59 -26.87
N GLY A 33 -9.67 0.61 -25.84
CA GLY A 33 -10.97 -0.08 -25.83
C GLY A 33 -10.88 -1.61 -25.79
N GLU A 34 -9.72 -2.19 -25.49
CA GLU A 34 -9.50 -3.63 -25.42
C GLU A 34 -10.27 -4.24 -24.24
N ALA A 35 -11.00 -5.33 -24.49
CA ALA A 35 -11.68 -6.08 -23.43
C ALA A 35 -10.70 -7.04 -22.75
N TYR A 36 -10.73 -7.10 -21.41
CA TYR A 36 -9.87 -7.97 -20.63
C TYR A 36 -10.52 -8.39 -19.31
N GLN A 37 -9.89 -9.29 -18.58
CA GLN A 37 -10.27 -9.67 -17.22
C GLN A 37 -9.38 -8.92 -16.23
N GLY A 38 -9.98 -7.98 -15.48
CA GLY A 38 -9.28 -7.24 -14.44
C GLY A 38 -9.76 -7.63 -13.05
N TRP A 39 -8.85 -7.68 -12.08
CA TRP A 39 -9.20 -7.97 -10.71
C TRP A 39 -9.92 -6.77 -10.08
N GLN A 40 -11.03 -7.02 -9.41
CA GLN A 40 -11.73 -6.02 -8.61
C GLN A 40 -11.91 -6.50 -7.18
N MET A 41 -11.77 -5.57 -6.25
CA MET A 41 -11.98 -5.81 -4.84
C MET A 41 -13.48 -5.89 -4.54
N GLY A 42 -13.87 -6.90 -3.75
CA GLY A 42 -15.18 -6.98 -3.12
C GLY A 42 -15.14 -6.49 -1.67
N SER A 43 -15.76 -7.23 -0.75
CA SER A 43 -15.73 -6.94 0.69
C SER A 43 -14.57 -7.67 1.38
N TYR A 44 -13.95 -7.03 2.36
CA TYR A 44 -12.92 -7.63 3.20
C TYR A 44 -12.97 -7.06 4.61
N SER A 45 -12.33 -7.76 5.55
CA SER A 45 -12.11 -7.27 6.91
C SER A 45 -10.63 -7.30 7.28
N THR A 46 -10.24 -6.41 8.18
CA THR A 46 -8.89 -6.33 8.73
C THR A 46 -8.94 -6.46 10.24
N TYR A 47 -7.84 -6.93 10.85
CA TYR A 47 -7.73 -7.09 12.30
C TYR A 47 -6.47 -6.44 12.88
N GLY A 48 -5.97 -5.44 12.20
CA GLY A 48 -4.83 -4.61 12.57
C GLY A 48 -3.93 -4.32 11.39
N GLU A 49 -2.82 -3.67 11.63
CA GLU A 49 -1.86 -3.28 10.61
C GLU A 49 -0.42 -3.42 11.07
N ARG A 50 0.51 -3.50 10.13
CA ARG A 50 1.95 -3.37 10.34
C ARG A 50 2.32 -1.91 10.60
N PRO A 51 3.53 -1.62 11.12
CA PRO A 51 4.01 -0.24 11.27
C PRO A 51 3.99 0.58 9.98
N ASP A 52 4.14 -0.06 8.83
CA ASP A 52 4.06 0.58 7.52
C ASP A 52 2.61 0.78 7.03
N GLY A 53 1.60 0.43 7.84
CA GLY A 53 0.18 0.54 7.51
C GLY A 53 -0.38 -0.57 6.64
N ARG A 54 0.42 -1.58 6.25
CA ARG A 54 -0.10 -2.76 5.55
C ARG A 54 -1.06 -3.52 6.46
N PRO A 55 -2.33 -3.68 6.06
CA PRO A 55 -3.30 -4.38 6.90
C PRO A 55 -3.00 -5.86 7.07
N TYR A 56 -3.34 -6.42 8.22
CA TYR A 56 -3.53 -7.86 8.41
C TYR A 56 -4.96 -8.24 8.07
N SER A 57 -5.11 -9.25 7.22
CA SER A 57 -6.39 -9.72 6.71
C SER A 57 -6.24 -11.17 6.25
N TYR A 58 -7.36 -11.81 5.93
CA TYR A 58 -7.38 -13.04 5.15
C TYR A 58 -7.06 -12.79 3.65
N MET A 59 -7.12 -11.53 3.21
CA MET A 59 -6.73 -11.08 1.87
C MET A 59 -5.28 -10.62 1.86
N HIS A 60 -4.60 -10.81 0.73
CA HIS A 60 -3.25 -10.29 0.53
C HIS A 60 -3.27 -8.82 0.14
N PHE A 61 -2.44 -8.02 0.81
CA PHE A 61 -2.21 -6.61 0.50
C PHE A 61 -0.80 -6.40 -0.07
N PRO A 62 -0.65 -5.45 -1.02
CA PRO A 62 -1.71 -4.64 -1.64
C PRO A 62 -2.57 -5.46 -2.62
N PHE A 63 -3.79 -5.00 -2.86
CA PHE A 63 -4.65 -5.62 -3.87
C PHE A 63 -4.07 -5.41 -5.28
N PRO A 64 -4.25 -6.38 -6.20
CA PRO A 64 -3.83 -6.20 -7.58
C PRO A 64 -4.48 -4.97 -8.22
N VAL A 65 -3.70 -4.19 -8.96
CA VAL A 65 -4.20 -3.11 -9.81
C VAL A 65 -4.45 -3.68 -11.21
N PRO A 66 -5.66 -3.53 -11.79
CA PRO A 66 -5.93 -3.98 -13.14
C PRO A 66 -4.98 -3.33 -14.15
N GLU A 67 -4.52 -4.11 -15.11
CA GLU A 67 -3.58 -3.67 -16.14
C GLU A 67 -4.11 -4.06 -17.52
N CYS A 68 -4.12 -3.09 -18.44
CA CYS A 68 -4.48 -3.29 -19.83
C CYS A 68 -3.44 -4.19 -20.54
N PRO A 69 -3.82 -5.30 -21.17
CA PRO A 69 -2.86 -6.25 -21.73
C PRO A 69 -2.05 -5.69 -22.91
N GLY A 70 -2.68 -4.86 -23.76
CA GLY A 70 -2.02 -4.37 -24.97
C GLY A 70 -1.08 -3.18 -24.79
N ASN A 71 -1.34 -2.31 -23.81
CA ASN A 71 -0.57 -1.07 -23.62
C ASN A 71 0.00 -0.88 -22.21
N HIS A 72 -0.20 -1.87 -21.32
CA HIS A 72 0.28 -1.88 -19.95
C HIS A 72 -0.21 -0.71 -19.07
N LEU A 73 -1.29 -0.02 -19.47
CA LEU A 73 -1.90 0.99 -18.62
C LEU A 73 -2.43 0.33 -17.35
N VAL A 74 -1.99 0.80 -16.20
CA VAL A 74 -2.58 0.43 -14.91
C VAL A 74 -3.83 1.26 -14.66
N VAL A 75 -4.96 0.59 -14.38
CA VAL A 75 -6.26 1.22 -14.18
C VAL A 75 -6.50 1.38 -12.68
N PHE A 76 -6.14 2.54 -12.16
CA PHE A 76 -6.14 2.82 -10.71
C PHE A 76 -7.22 3.82 -10.27
N ASP A 77 -8.00 4.35 -11.22
CA ASP A 77 -9.02 5.35 -10.98
C ASP A 77 -10.05 5.33 -12.13
N ASP A 78 -11.18 6.01 -11.94
CA ASP A 78 -12.12 6.37 -13.00
C ASP A 78 -11.61 7.62 -13.71
N PHE A 79 -11.07 7.44 -14.92
CA PHE A 79 -10.41 8.51 -15.65
C PHE A 79 -11.40 9.38 -16.43
N SER A 80 -11.32 10.70 -16.25
CA SER A 80 -11.98 11.68 -17.10
C SER A 80 -11.44 11.63 -18.54
N ASP A 81 -12.14 12.24 -19.49
CA ASP A 81 -11.65 12.30 -20.88
C ASP A 81 -10.33 13.09 -20.99
N ALA A 82 -10.13 14.12 -20.15
CA ALA A 82 -8.88 14.84 -20.05
C ALA A 82 -7.74 13.94 -19.54
N ASP A 83 -8.02 13.13 -18.50
CA ASP A 83 -7.06 12.13 -17.99
C ASP A 83 -6.72 11.11 -19.08
N LYS A 84 -7.72 10.55 -19.78
CA LYS A 84 -7.48 9.59 -20.86
C LYS A 84 -6.60 10.17 -21.96
N ALA A 85 -6.83 11.43 -22.36
CA ALA A 85 -5.99 12.10 -23.33
C ALA A 85 -4.54 12.31 -22.83
N ALA A 86 -4.34 12.61 -21.55
CA ALA A 86 -3.03 12.72 -20.94
C ALA A 86 -2.34 11.35 -20.82
N LEU A 87 -3.04 10.34 -20.33
CA LEU A 87 -2.56 8.97 -20.17
C LEU A 87 -2.12 8.36 -21.50
N ALA A 88 -2.88 8.58 -22.58
CA ALA A 88 -2.50 8.10 -23.92
C ALA A 88 -1.11 8.61 -24.36
N ARG A 89 -0.80 9.86 -24.02
CA ARG A 89 0.54 10.43 -24.27
C ARG A 89 1.61 9.86 -23.33
N LEU A 90 1.28 9.71 -22.03
CA LEU A 90 2.22 9.27 -21.00
C LEU A 90 2.67 7.81 -21.22
N ILE A 91 1.72 6.90 -21.50
CA ILE A 91 2.04 5.48 -21.73
C ILE A 91 2.80 5.23 -23.04
N ALA A 92 2.71 6.14 -24.01
CA ALA A 92 3.49 6.09 -25.25
C ALA A 92 4.93 6.55 -25.08
N THR A 93 5.34 7.06 -23.90
CA THR A 93 6.70 7.56 -23.69
C THR A 93 7.71 6.43 -23.50
N PRO A 94 8.98 6.62 -23.93
CA PRO A 94 10.06 5.68 -23.63
C PRO A 94 10.29 5.49 -22.13
N VAL A 95 9.91 6.48 -21.30
CA VAL A 95 10.03 6.38 -19.85
C VAL A 95 9.04 5.34 -19.30
N TYR A 96 7.78 5.40 -19.71
CA TYR A 96 6.79 4.42 -19.28
C TYR A 96 7.11 3.00 -19.77
N ALA A 97 7.53 2.88 -21.03
CA ALA A 97 7.99 1.60 -21.60
C ALA A 97 9.14 0.98 -20.77
N ARG A 98 10.08 1.82 -20.30
CA ARG A 98 11.13 1.35 -19.38
C ARG A 98 10.60 0.89 -18.04
N LEU A 99 9.65 1.60 -17.41
CA LEU A 99 9.05 1.15 -16.16
C LEU A 99 8.43 -0.25 -16.28
N VAL A 100 7.79 -0.54 -17.42
CA VAL A 100 7.25 -1.86 -17.72
C VAL A 100 8.37 -2.89 -17.91
N ALA A 101 9.37 -2.57 -18.72
CA ALA A 101 10.50 -3.47 -19.05
C ALA A 101 11.36 -3.80 -17.81
N ASP A 102 11.56 -2.82 -16.92
CA ASP A 102 12.33 -2.98 -15.68
C ASP A 102 11.54 -3.71 -14.59
N GLY A 103 10.27 -4.11 -14.87
CA GLY A 103 9.42 -4.84 -13.97
C GLY A 103 9.00 -4.03 -12.73
N GLU A 104 8.85 -2.70 -12.90
CA GLU A 104 8.29 -1.87 -11.83
C GLU A 104 6.86 -2.30 -11.51
N THR A 105 6.52 -2.33 -10.22
CA THR A 105 5.20 -2.83 -9.79
C THR A 105 4.06 -2.02 -10.41
N PRO A 106 2.87 -2.62 -10.64
CA PRO A 106 1.69 -1.87 -11.08
C PRO A 106 1.39 -0.67 -10.18
N HIS A 107 1.58 -0.81 -8.86
CA HIS A 107 1.39 0.26 -7.89
C HIS A 107 2.40 1.41 -8.06
N TYR A 108 3.67 1.11 -8.36
CA TYR A 108 4.66 2.15 -8.66
C TYR A 108 4.33 2.87 -9.96
N ARG A 109 3.86 2.15 -10.98
CA ARG A 109 3.39 2.75 -12.24
C ARG A 109 2.14 3.61 -12.02
N ALA A 110 1.22 3.21 -11.13
CA ALA A 110 0.08 4.04 -10.70
C ALA A 110 0.56 5.32 -10.02
N PHE A 111 1.50 5.25 -9.07
CA PHE A 111 2.15 6.43 -8.48
C PHE A 111 2.75 7.35 -9.54
N TRP A 112 3.49 6.79 -10.49
CA TRP A 112 4.15 7.55 -11.56
C TRP A 112 3.14 8.29 -12.45
N LEU A 113 2.03 7.64 -12.81
CA LEU A 113 0.94 8.23 -13.58
C LEU A 113 0.15 9.25 -12.77
N ALA A 114 -0.25 8.94 -11.54
CA ALA A 114 -0.98 9.84 -10.65
C ALA A 114 -0.25 11.18 -10.45
N THR A 115 1.07 11.11 -10.21
CA THR A 115 1.91 12.32 -10.09
C THR A 115 1.86 13.17 -11.37
N ARG A 116 1.87 12.56 -12.56
CA ARG A 116 1.86 13.27 -13.84
C ARG A 116 0.50 13.78 -14.27
N LEU A 117 -0.55 13.19 -13.73
CA LEU A 117 -1.92 13.69 -13.85
C LEU A 117 -2.20 14.85 -12.86
N GLY A 118 -1.25 15.19 -11.98
CA GLY A 118 -1.44 16.22 -10.96
C GLY A 118 -2.40 15.80 -9.85
N ARG A 119 -2.51 14.50 -9.57
CA ARG A 119 -3.28 14.02 -8.41
C ARG A 119 -2.66 14.56 -7.11
N PRO A 120 -3.47 14.76 -6.05
CA PRO A 120 -2.97 15.19 -4.74
C PRO A 120 -1.81 14.31 -4.24
N ASP A 121 -0.83 14.92 -3.57
CA ASP A 121 0.34 14.17 -3.06
C ASP A 121 -0.05 12.99 -2.14
N ALA A 122 -1.07 13.14 -1.31
CA ALA A 122 -1.55 12.07 -0.44
C ALA A 122 -2.05 10.86 -1.24
N GLU A 123 -2.76 11.10 -2.35
CA GLU A 123 -3.24 10.04 -3.24
C GLU A 123 -2.07 9.37 -3.98
N ALA A 124 -1.21 10.16 -4.62
CA ALA A 124 -0.05 9.63 -5.35
C ALA A 124 0.88 8.83 -4.42
N LEU A 125 1.20 9.35 -3.23
CA LEU A 125 2.02 8.65 -2.24
C LEU A 125 1.33 7.42 -1.65
N GLY A 126 0.00 7.37 -1.62
CA GLY A 126 -0.75 6.16 -1.30
C GLY A 126 -0.44 5.00 -2.25
N TRP A 127 -0.33 5.26 -3.55
CA TRP A 127 0.10 4.27 -4.54
C TRP A 127 1.56 3.84 -4.35
N LEU A 128 2.44 4.78 -4.00
CA LEU A 128 3.84 4.45 -3.69
C LEU A 128 3.96 3.62 -2.41
N GLN A 129 3.10 3.89 -1.41
CA GLN A 129 2.99 3.08 -0.20
C GLN A 129 2.55 1.64 -0.52
N ALA A 130 1.57 1.48 -1.41
CA ALA A 130 1.15 0.16 -1.88
C ALA A 130 2.28 -0.57 -2.64
N ALA A 131 3.06 0.16 -3.45
CA ALA A 131 4.25 -0.40 -4.10
C ALA A 131 5.30 -0.89 -3.08
N LEU A 132 5.49 -0.14 -2.01
CA LEU A 132 6.36 -0.55 -0.89
C LEU A 132 5.85 -1.81 -0.20
N TRP A 133 4.54 -1.94 0.02
CA TRP A 133 3.97 -3.16 0.59
C TRP A 133 4.19 -4.39 -0.30
N ALA A 134 4.06 -4.23 -1.63
CA ALA A 134 4.30 -5.31 -2.59
C ALA A 134 5.75 -5.83 -2.55
N GLU A 135 6.71 -4.97 -2.22
CA GLU A 135 8.13 -5.29 -2.18
C GLU A 135 8.67 -5.55 -0.77
N THR A 136 7.84 -5.43 0.28
CA THR A 136 8.26 -5.64 1.67
C THR A 136 7.73 -6.97 2.19
N PRO A 137 8.58 -8.03 2.26
CA PRO A 137 8.13 -9.33 2.75
C PRO A 137 7.72 -9.25 4.23
N GLY A 138 6.70 -10.01 4.58
CA GLY A 138 6.42 -10.37 5.97
C GLY A 138 7.31 -11.51 6.44
N ARG A 139 7.29 -11.79 7.74
CA ARG A 139 8.12 -12.87 8.34
C ARG A 139 7.87 -14.25 7.74
N ASN A 140 6.68 -14.48 7.16
CA ASN A 140 6.29 -15.75 6.55
C ASN A 140 6.37 -15.76 5.01
N ASP A 141 6.74 -14.65 4.36
CA ASP A 141 6.74 -14.52 2.90
C ASP A 141 7.99 -15.12 2.22
N GLY A 142 8.86 -15.79 3.00
CA GLY A 142 10.10 -16.36 2.49
C GLY A 142 11.25 -15.33 2.37
N PRO A 143 12.36 -15.68 1.69
CA PRO A 143 13.54 -14.83 1.64
C PRO A 143 13.30 -13.59 0.79
N ASP A 144 13.85 -12.46 1.27
CA ASP A 144 13.83 -11.19 0.57
C ASP A 144 14.67 -11.25 -0.72
N ARG A 145 14.02 -11.12 -1.87
CA ARG A 145 14.67 -11.21 -3.18
C ARG A 145 15.51 -9.95 -3.45
N PRO A 146 16.71 -10.08 -4.08
CA PRO A 146 17.57 -8.94 -4.37
C PRO A 146 16.88 -7.82 -5.16
N ASP A 147 16.09 -8.18 -6.20
CA ASP A 147 15.37 -7.20 -7.02
C ASP A 147 14.28 -6.47 -6.22
N SER A 148 13.54 -7.18 -5.39
CA SER A 148 12.55 -6.59 -4.48
C SER A 148 13.21 -5.63 -3.49
N ARG A 149 14.36 -6.00 -2.94
CA ARG A 149 15.13 -5.14 -2.04
C ARG A 149 15.61 -3.85 -2.74
N ALA A 150 16.11 -3.97 -3.96
CA ALA A 150 16.57 -2.82 -4.74
C ALA A 150 15.40 -1.87 -5.08
N ARG A 151 14.24 -2.40 -5.53
CA ARG A 151 13.03 -1.60 -5.78
C ARG A 151 12.54 -0.93 -4.51
N ARG A 152 12.41 -1.67 -3.40
CA ARG A 152 11.99 -1.15 -2.10
C ARG A 152 12.86 0.02 -1.65
N ALA A 153 14.19 -0.10 -1.79
CA ALA A 153 15.11 0.97 -1.41
C ALA A 153 14.86 2.25 -2.25
N ARG A 154 14.67 2.13 -3.55
CA ARG A 154 14.35 3.26 -4.44
C ARG A 154 12.98 3.88 -4.10
N TYR A 155 11.96 3.05 -3.88
CA TYR A 155 10.61 3.50 -3.53
C TYR A 155 10.61 4.24 -2.19
N ALA A 156 11.32 3.71 -1.19
CA ALA A 156 11.46 4.33 0.12
C ALA A 156 12.18 5.69 0.03
N ALA A 157 13.28 5.78 -0.72
CA ALA A 157 13.99 7.03 -0.94
C ALA A 157 13.08 8.07 -1.61
N THR A 158 12.32 7.67 -2.65
CA THR A 158 11.36 8.55 -3.34
C THR A 158 10.25 9.01 -2.38
N PHE A 159 9.71 8.10 -1.57
CA PHE A 159 8.65 8.44 -0.61
C PHE A 159 9.15 9.46 0.42
N VAL A 160 10.30 9.20 1.04
CA VAL A 160 10.90 10.10 2.04
C VAL A 160 11.22 11.48 1.44
N ASP A 161 11.79 11.52 0.23
CA ASP A 161 12.09 12.77 -0.46
C ASP A 161 10.82 13.59 -0.70
N ARG A 162 9.77 12.97 -1.24
CA ARG A 162 8.48 13.64 -1.47
C ARG A 162 7.85 14.14 -0.18
N VAL A 163 7.92 13.39 0.91
CA VAL A 163 7.40 13.81 2.21
C VAL A 163 8.13 15.04 2.75
N ARG A 164 9.43 15.14 2.55
CA ARG A 164 10.21 16.32 2.94
C ARG A 164 9.84 17.59 2.15
N HIS A 165 9.22 17.43 0.98
CA HIS A 165 8.84 18.54 0.08
C HIS A 165 7.32 18.68 -0.06
N LEU A 166 6.53 18.22 0.90
CA LEU A 166 5.08 18.35 0.87
C LEU A 166 4.66 19.83 0.86
N PRO A 167 3.64 20.18 0.05
CA PRO A 167 3.12 21.55 -0.02
C PRO A 167 2.63 22.03 1.35
N ALA A 168 2.75 23.33 1.61
CA ALA A 168 2.40 23.90 2.91
C ALA A 168 0.91 23.75 3.26
N ASP A 169 0.05 23.72 2.25
CA ASP A 169 -1.41 23.67 2.34
C ASP A 169 -1.99 22.24 2.45
N ILE A 170 -1.15 21.20 2.46
CA ILE A 170 -1.62 19.84 2.71
C ILE A 170 -2.29 19.72 4.09
N SER A 171 -3.35 18.93 4.21
CA SER A 171 -4.06 18.75 5.47
C SER A 171 -3.13 18.23 6.59
N ALA A 172 -3.36 18.64 7.83
CA ALA A 172 -2.59 18.17 9.00
C ALA A 172 -2.68 16.62 9.13
N ARG A 173 -3.83 16.05 8.79
CA ARG A 173 -4.05 14.60 8.78
C ARG A 173 -3.12 13.90 7.78
N ASP A 174 -3.10 14.35 6.53
CA ASP A 174 -2.30 13.73 5.48
C ASP A 174 -0.82 13.94 5.74
N ARG A 175 -0.42 15.15 6.18
CA ARG A 175 0.96 15.44 6.58
C ARG A 175 1.43 14.52 7.69
N LEU A 176 0.63 14.33 8.76
CA LEU A 176 0.98 13.45 9.86
C LEU A 176 1.13 12.01 9.36
N TRP A 177 0.14 11.51 8.63
CA TRP A 177 0.15 10.15 8.10
C TRP A 177 1.40 9.90 7.24
N LEU A 178 1.69 10.78 6.28
CA LEU A 178 2.83 10.67 5.39
C LEU A 178 4.16 10.76 6.14
N THR A 179 4.30 11.71 7.08
CA THR A 179 5.51 11.90 7.86
C THR A 179 5.79 10.70 8.77
N ALA A 180 4.76 10.14 9.41
CA ALA A 180 4.88 8.96 10.25
C ALA A 180 5.30 7.71 9.43
N ARG A 181 4.76 7.54 8.22
CA ARG A 181 5.18 6.45 7.31
C ARG A 181 6.61 6.63 6.81
N ALA A 182 7.02 7.86 6.48
CA ALA A 182 8.41 8.18 6.11
C ALA A 182 9.39 7.90 7.27
N ALA A 183 9.03 8.25 8.51
CA ALA A 183 9.82 7.91 9.70
C ALA A 183 10.02 6.39 9.83
N ASN A 184 8.95 5.61 9.64
CA ASN A 184 9.04 4.15 9.68
C ASN A 184 9.91 3.58 8.53
N LEU A 185 9.86 4.15 7.33
CA LEU A 185 10.72 3.74 6.21
C LEU A 185 12.20 4.00 6.50
N LEU A 186 12.55 5.15 7.07
CA LEU A 186 13.92 5.44 7.51
C LEU A 186 14.39 4.45 8.59
N ARG A 187 13.53 4.12 9.57
CA ARG A 187 13.82 3.08 10.56
C ARG A 187 14.11 1.74 9.89
N GLN A 188 13.29 1.30 8.96
CA GLN A 188 13.47 0.03 8.22
C GLN A 188 14.75 0.03 7.36
N SER A 189 15.22 1.18 6.90
CA SER A 189 16.48 1.32 6.18
C SER A 189 17.72 1.43 7.10
N GLY A 190 17.52 1.52 8.42
CA GLY A 190 18.59 1.67 9.40
C GLY A 190 19.01 3.12 9.70
N ASP A 191 18.36 4.10 9.07
CA ASP A 191 18.54 5.53 9.42
C ASP A 191 17.66 5.90 10.63
N PHE A 192 18.10 5.47 11.81
CA PHE A 192 17.36 5.70 13.07
C PHE A 192 17.34 7.16 13.50
N ALA A 193 18.37 7.93 13.15
CA ALA A 193 18.41 9.36 13.47
C ALA A 193 17.41 10.14 12.62
N GLY A 194 17.39 9.92 11.30
CA GLY A 194 16.39 10.50 10.40
C GLY A 194 14.98 10.05 10.74
N ALA A 195 14.80 8.78 11.14
CA ALA A 195 13.52 8.25 11.58
C ALA A 195 12.97 8.99 12.81
N ASP A 196 13.82 9.23 13.83
CA ASP A 196 13.38 9.93 15.03
C ASP A 196 13.06 11.41 14.76
N MET A 197 13.83 12.07 13.89
CA MET A 197 13.50 13.44 13.47
C MET A 197 12.11 13.53 12.85
N LEU A 198 11.81 12.72 11.85
CA LEU A 198 10.47 12.72 11.21
C LEU A 198 9.36 12.26 12.18
N ARG A 199 9.66 11.33 13.11
CA ARG A 199 8.70 10.96 14.15
C ARG A 199 8.36 12.14 15.06
N GLN A 200 9.36 12.96 15.44
CA GLN A 200 9.15 14.17 16.24
C GLN A 200 8.34 15.20 15.48
N ASP A 201 8.63 15.41 14.18
CA ASP A 201 7.82 16.30 13.32
C ASP A 201 6.36 15.84 13.25
N ALA A 202 6.11 14.53 13.09
CA ALA A 202 4.77 13.97 13.12
C ALA A 202 4.08 14.19 14.48
N LEU A 203 4.81 14.09 15.60
CA LEU A 203 4.26 14.29 16.94
C LEU A 203 3.71 15.71 17.14
N LEU A 204 4.29 16.74 16.51
CA LEU A 204 3.81 18.12 16.57
C LEU A 204 2.43 18.32 15.92
N LEU A 205 1.99 17.34 15.11
CA LEU A 205 0.69 17.38 14.43
C LEU A 205 -0.41 16.66 15.22
N VAL A 206 -0.05 15.87 16.23
CA VAL A 206 -1.02 15.15 17.06
C VAL A 206 -1.91 16.14 17.82
N GLY A 207 -3.21 15.89 17.79
CA GLY A 207 -4.21 16.77 18.43
C GLY A 207 -4.65 17.96 17.57
N GLN A 208 -4.08 18.18 16.40
CA GLN A 208 -4.56 19.22 15.49
C GLN A 208 -5.94 18.84 14.91
N PRO A 209 -6.76 19.84 14.52
CA PRO A 209 -8.06 19.59 13.90
C PRO A 209 -7.97 18.64 12.69
N GLY A 210 -8.87 17.66 12.64
CA GLY A 210 -8.92 16.67 11.55
C GLY A 210 -7.95 15.49 11.72
N VAL A 211 -7.02 15.54 12.65
CA VAL A 211 -6.14 14.42 13.00
C VAL A 211 -6.90 13.43 13.91
N GLY A 212 -7.02 12.17 13.47
CA GLY A 212 -7.69 11.12 14.25
C GLY A 212 -6.89 10.70 15.49
N ALA A 213 -7.54 9.94 16.38
CA ALA A 213 -6.92 9.39 17.59
C ALA A 213 -5.94 8.23 17.27
N GLY A 214 -5.07 7.91 18.23
CA GLY A 214 -4.17 6.73 18.20
C GLY A 214 -2.76 7.01 17.66
N TRP A 215 -2.54 8.17 17.09
CA TRP A 215 -1.22 8.56 16.58
C TRP A 215 -0.17 8.74 17.68
N ASP A 216 -0.58 9.22 18.84
CA ASP A 216 0.27 9.30 20.03
C ASP A 216 0.83 7.93 20.44
N ARG A 217 -0.03 6.92 20.45
CA ARG A 217 0.37 5.54 20.73
C ARG A 217 1.32 5.02 19.64
N TYR A 218 0.95 5.14 18.36
CA TYR A 218 1.79 4.69 17.25
C TYR A 218 3.18 5.35 17.29
N LEU A 219 3.25 6.67 17.45
CA LEU A 219 4.52 7.41 17.49
C LEU A 219 5.33 7.09 18.74
N GLY A 220 4.69 6.77 19.86
CA GLY A 220 5.35 6.26 21.07
C GLY A 220 5.95 4.87 20.86
N GLN A 221 5.24 3.95 20.26
CA GLN A 221 5.77 2.63 19.89
C GLN A 221 6.91 2.76 18.86
N LEU A 222 6.76 3.64 17.87
CA LEU A 222 7.79 3.92 16.88
C LEU A 222 9.06 4.47 17.55
N ALA A 223 8.96 5.33 18.58
CA ALA A 223 10.10 5.79 19.36
C ALA A 223 10.85 4.63 20.02
N ALA A 224 10.12 3.68 20.62
CA ALA A 224 10.74 2.53 21.29
C ALA A 224 11.51 1.63 20.31
N VAL A 225 10.95 1.35 19.12
CA VAL A 225 11.64 0.52 18.10
C VAL A 225 12.81 1.25 17.46
N ILE A 226 12.75 2.57 17.32
CA ILE A 226 13.88 3.40 16.86
C ILE A 226 15.01 3.37 17.91
N ALA A 227 14.70 3.60 19.19
CA ALA A 227 15.68 3.64 20.26
C ALA A 227 16.45 2.32 20.39
N ARG A 228 15.80 1.17 20.20
CA ARG A 228 16.47 -0.13 20.21
C ARG A 228 17.06 -0.55 18.87
N ARG A 229 17.02 0.32 17.85
CA ARG A 229 17.57 0.11 16.50
C ARG A 229 16.99 -1.12 15.79
N ASP A 230 15.70 -1.38 15.95
CA ASP A 230 14.99 -2.46 15.29
C ASP A 230 14.56 -2.03 13.89
N ALA A 231 15.17 -2.61 12.85
CA ALA A 231 14.88 -2.34 11.44
C ALA A 231 13.87 -3.33 10.82
N SER A 232 13.32 -4.27 11.60
CA SER A 232 12.38 -5.27 11.08
C SER A 232 11.10 -4.64 10.53
N ALA A 233 10.50 -5.26 9.51
CA ALA A 233 9.21 -4.80 8.99
C ALA A 233 8.06 -5.02 9.99
N GLU A 234 8.21 -5.99 10.89
CA GLU A 234 7.19 -6.44 11.84
C GLU A 234 7.77 -6.58 13.26
N PRO A 235 8.12 -5.47 13.94
CA PRO A 235 8.45 -5.50 15.35
C PRO A 235 7.28 -6.02 16.17
N LEU A 236 7.48 -6.98 17.08
CA LEU A 236 6.39 -7.71 17.76
C LEU A 236 5.48 -6.82 18.62
N ASP A 237 6.00 -5.70 19.12
CA ASP A 237 5.25 -4.70 19.90
C ASP A 237 4.56 -3.61 19.06
N MET A 238 4.67 -3.69 17.73
CA MET A 238 3.98 -2.79 16.80
C MET A 238 3.02 -3.52 15.85
N ILE A 239 2.80 -4.81 16.06
CA ILE A 239 1.83 -5.62 15.31
C ILE A 239 0.74 -6.14 16.25
N PRO A 240 -0.41 -6.62 15.74
CA PRO A 240 -1.44 -7.20 16.58
C PRO A 240 -0.90 -8.35 17.43
N ALA A 241 -1.27 -8.40 18.71
CA ALA A 241 -0.80 -9.40 19.66
C ALA A 241 -1.03 -10.84 19.17
N ARG A 242 -2.13 -11.08 18.45
CA ARG A 242 -2.42 -12.38 17.82
C ARG A 242 -1.39 -12.79 16.77
N GLU A 243 -0.93 -11.85 15.92
CA GLU A 243 0.14 -12.14 14.93
C GLU A 243 1.49 -12.32 15.64
N ALA A 244 1.79 -11.48 16.64
CA ALA A 244 2.97 -11.66 17.46
C ALA A 244 2.98 -13.06 18.14
N ALA A 245 1.84 -13.51 18.66
CA ALA A 245 1.71 -14.84 19.27
C ALA A 245 1.98 -15.98 18.28
N ARG A 246 1.49 -15.85 17.03
CA ARG A 246 1.80 -16.82 15.96
C ARG A 246 3.29 -16.90 15.65
N TYR A 247 3.98 -15.74 15.60
CA TYR A 247 5.42 -15.72 15.40
C TYR A 247 6.18 -16.32 16.58
N CYS A 248 5.72 -16.06 17.80
CA CYS A 248 6.28 -16.63 19.02
C CYS A 248 6.11 -18.15 19.14
N ALA A 249 5.10 -18.73 18.53
CA ALA A 249 4.87 -20.18 18.51
C ALA A 249 5.98 -20.93 17.73
N GLU A 250 6.55 -20.31 16.69
CA GLU A 250 7.59 -20.93 15.85
C GLU A 250 8.80 -20.00 15.69
N PRO A 251 9.53 -19.66 16.78
CA PRO A 251 10.53 -18.59 16.79
C PRO A 251 11.69 -18.80 15.82
N LYS A 252 12.09 -20.05 15.58
CA LYS A 252 13.16 -20.37 14.63
C LYS A 252 12.73 -20.16 13.17
N LYS A 253 11.51 -20.54 12.83
CA LYS A 253 10.95 -20.38 11.49
C LYS A 253 10.69 -18.91 11.15
N THR A 254 10.27 -18.13 12.14
CA THR A 254 9.95 -16.72 11.99
C THR A 254 11.16 -15.80 12.20
N GLY A 255 12.34 -16.33 12.46
CA GLY A 255 13.59 -15.60 12.56
C GLY A 255 13.62 -14.60 13.73
N LEU A 256 13.00 -14.95 14.87
CA LEU A 256 12.99 -14.09 16.04
C LEU A 256 14.39 -13.99 16.66
N ASN A 257 14.81 -12.77 16.97
CA ASN A 257 16.02 -12.49 17.71
C ASN A 257 15.78 -12.59 19.23
N GLU A 258 16.84 -12.46 20.04
CA GLU A 258 16.72 -12.55 21.51
C GLU A 258 15.76 -11.53 22.12
N GLN A 259 15.66 -10.34 21.53
CA GLN A 259 14.77 -9.30 22.01
C GLN A 259 13.32 -9.65 21.67
N ASP A 260 13.05 -10.14 20.45
CA ASP A 260 11.74 -10.65 20.08
C ASP A 260 11.30 -11.77 21.05
N ILE A 261 12.21 -12.70 21.38
CA ILE A 261 11.93 -13.79 22.33
C ILE A 261 11.56 -13.25 23.73
N ARG A 262 12.16 -12.12 24.16
CA ARG A 262 11.73 -11.45 25.40
C ARG A 262 10.33 -10.86 25.27
N LEU A 263 10.01 -10.23 24.14
CA LEU A 263 8.68 -9.68 23.88
C LEU A 263 7.58 -10.76 23.81
N CYS A 264 7.92 -11.99 23.40
CA CYS A 264 6.98 -13.12 23.43
C CYS A 264 6.46 -13.45 24.85
N LYS A 265 7.11 -12.93 25.91
CA LYS A 265 6.64 -13.09 27.28
C LYS A 265 5.69 -11.98 27.75
N ALA A 266 5.39 -11.00 26.89
CA ALA A 266 4.46 -9.94 27.22
C ALA A 266 3.06 -10.50 27.46
N PRO A 267 2.35 -10.03 28.50
CA PRO A 267 1.07 -10.62 28.93
C PRO A 267 0.02 -10.69 27.82
N GLU A 268 -0.07 -9.68 26.96
CA GLU A 268 -0.98 -9.61 25.81
C GLU A 268 -0.68 -10.67 24.77
N ILE A 269 0.62 -10.94 24.47
CA ILE A 269 1.03 -11.96 23.52
C ILE A 269 0.79 -13.36 24.10
N VAL A 270 1.13 -13.58 25.39
CA VAL A 270 0.86 -14.86 26.06
C VAL A 270 -0.63 -15.17 26.11
N LYS A 271 -1.47 -14.17 26.37
CA LYS A 271 -2.94 -14.33 26.35
C LYS A 271 -3.43 -14.82 24.98
N GLU A 272 -2.97 -14.20 23.90
CA GLU A 272 -3.35 -14.60 22.54
C GLU A 272 -2.80 -16.00 22.19
N ALA A 273 -1.56 -16.32 22.59
CA ALA A 273 -0.97 -17.64 22.36
C ALA A 273 -1.79 -18.78 22.97
N ASN A 274 -2.41 -18.56 24.14
CA ASN A 274 -3.29 -19.54 24.78
C ASN A 274 -4.65 -19.72 24.08
N SER A 275 -4.95 -18.86 23.08
CA SER A 275 -6.21 -18.84 22.34
C SER A 275 -6.07 -19.31 20.88
N LEU A 276 -4.82 -19.60 20.44
CA LEU A 276 -4.51 -20.12 19.11
C LEU A 276 -4.63 -21.65 19.04
#